data_f97bd840bed4246f0b909b05649357f9
#
_entry.id   f97bd840bed4246f0b909b05649357f9
#
_cell.length_a   1.000
_cell.length_b   1.000
_cell.length_c   1.000
_cell.angle_alpha   90.00
_cell.angle_beta   90.00
_cell.angle_gamma   90.00
#
_symmetry.space_group_name_H-M   'P 1'
#
loop_
_entity.id
_entity.type
_entity.pdbx_description
1 polymer ?
#
loop_
_entity_poly.entity_id
_entity_poly.type
_entity_poly.pdbx_seq_one_letter_code
_entity_poly.pdbx_strand_id
1 'polypeptide(L)' 'MRQSGTTIETIIREECAKGGISDKEIKMGSRRQLVSGIRAKIAYRSREEFGLSAAEIARHTGVSTSGITRTIEKVVKE' A
#
# COMPACT_ATOMS: atom_id res chain seq x y z
N MET A 1 -12.09 -0.16 -19.13
CA MET A 1 -12.26 -0.58 -17.75
C MET A 1 -10.93 -0.87 -17.11
N ARG A 2 -10.78 -0.42 -15.89
CA ARG A 2 -9.54 -0.55 -15.18
C ARG A 2 -9.49 -1.79 -14.32
N GLN A 3 -8.33 -2.41 -14.23
CA GLN A 3 -8.13 -3.55 -13.36
C GLN A 3 -7.49 -3.07 -12.06
N SER A 4 -8.01 -3.57 -10.95
CA SER A 4 -7.51 -3.18 -9.64
C SER A 4 -6.01 -3.40 -9.52
N GLY A 5 -5.54 -4.54 -10.02
CA GLY A 5 -4.12 -4.85 -9.93
C GLY A 5 -3.25 -3.81 -10.61
N THR A 6 -3.65 -3.38 -11.79
CA THR A 6 -2.89 -2.38 -12.52
C THR A 6 -2.88 -1.07 -11.77
N THR A 7 -4.01 -0.70 -11.22
CA THR A 7 -4.15 0.56 -10.50
C THR A 7 -3.23 0.63 -9.29
N ILE A 8 -3.26 -0.40 -8.46
CA ILE A 8 -2.46 -0.40 -7.24
C ILE A 8 -0.98 -0.52 -7.57
N GLU A 9 -0.63 -1.21 -8.65
CA GLU A 9 0.77 -1.29 -9.05
C GLU A 9 1.33 0.08 -9.40
N THR A 10 0.52 0.91 -10.02
CA THR A 10 0.95 2.27 -10.35
C THR A 10 1.23 3.06 -9.08
N ILE A 11 0.32 2.96 -8.10
CA ILE A 11 0.50 3.66 -6.84
C ILE A 11 1.77 3.17 -6.13
N ILE A 12 1.97 1.86 -6.10
CA ILE A 12 3.15 1.28 -5.47
C ILE A 12 4.41 1.85 -6.10
N ARG A 13 4.45 1.87 -7.42
CA ARG A 13 5.62 2.35 -8.13
C ARG A 13 5.89 3.82 -7.82
N GLU A 14 4.85 4.64 -7.81
CA GLU A 14 5.00 6.06 -7.55
C GLU A 14 5.52 6.32 -6.13
N GLU A 15 4.91 5.67 -5.15
CA GLU A 15 5.31 5.90 -3.76
C GLU A 15 6.70 5.36 -3.48
N CYS A 16 7.04 4.22 -4.08
CA CYS A 16 8.39 3.68 -3.91
C CYS A 16 9.44 4.60 -4.51
N ALA A 17 9.13 5.18 -5.66
CA ALA A 17 10.05 6.12 -6.29
C ALA A 17 10.29 7.34 -5.41
N LYS A 18 9.22 7.85 -4.81
CA LYS A 18 9.34 8.99 -3.90
C LYS A 18 10.16 8.66 -2.67
N GLY A 19 10.01 7.44 -2.17
CA GLY A 19 10.72 7.04 -0.97
C GLY A 19 12.10 6.46 -1.19
N GLY A 20 12.47 6.26 -2.45
CA GLY A 20 13.78 5.70 -2.76
C GLY A 20 13.91 4.22 -2.44
N ILE A 21 12.82 3.47 -2.48
CA ILE A 21 12.85 2.03 -2.27
C ILE A 21 12.28 1.32 -3.50
N SER A 22 12.46 0.02 -3.56
CA SER A 22 11.92 -0.75 -4.67
C SER A 22 10.55 -1.30 -4.30
N ASP A 23 9.72 -1.56 -5.32
CA ASP A 23 8.41 -2.16 -5.07
C ASP A 23 8.55 -3.56 -4.50
N LYS A 24 9.68 -4.20 -4.71
CA LYS A 24 9.95 -5.51 -4.15
C LYS A 24 9.90 -5.47 -2.63
N GLU A 25 10.43 -4.42 -2.01
CA GLU A 25 10.41 -4.30 -0.56
C GLU A 25 8.99 -4.23 -0.02
N ILE A 26 8.12 -3.53 -0.73
CA ILE A 26 6.72 -3.46 -0.34
C ILE A 26 6.08 -4.86 -0.39
N LYS A 27 6.32 -5.58 -1.48
CA LYS A 27 5.69 -6.88 -1.68
C LYS A 27 6.23 -7.95 -0.76
N MET A 28 7.45 -7.78 -0.29
CA MET A 28 8.06 -8.72 0.65
C MET A 28 7.54 -8.56 2.07
N GLY A 29 6.79 -7.51 2.32
CA GLY A 29 6.27 -7.27 3.65
C GLY A 29 7.34 -6.79 4.62
N SER A 30 8.33 -6.07 4.13
CA SER A 30 9.39 -5.55 4.95
C SER A 30 8.84 -4.72 6.10
N ARG A 31 9.48 -4.84 7.28
CA ARG A 31 9.05 -4.13 8.47
C ARG A 31 9.88 -2.89 8.76
N ARG A 32 10.74 -2.52 7.84
CA ARG A 32 11.52 -1.30 8.02
C ARG A 32 10.56 -0.12 8.14
N GLN A 33 10.90 0.80 9.03
CA GLN A 33 10.04 1.95 9.31
C GLN A 33 9.74 2.75 8.05
N LEU A 34 10.73 2.97 7.23
CA LEU A 34 10.55 3.68 5.97
C LEU A 34 9.55 2.97 5.06
N VAL A 35 9.71 1.65 4.95
CA VAL A 35 8.84 0.86 4.10
C VAL A 35 7.42 0.83 4.64
N SER A 36 7.29 0.74 5.96
CA SER A 36 5.97 0.75 6.59
C SER A 36 5.23 2.05 6.30
N GLY A 37 5.94 3.17 6.37
CA GLY A 37 5.33 4.47 6.09
C GLY A 37 4.87 4.58 4.64
N ILE A 38 5.68 4.09 3.73
CA ILE A 38 5.32 4.12 2.32
C ILE A 38 4.14 3.19 2.04
N ARG A 39 4.15 2.02 2.69
CA ARG A 39 3.02 1.09 2.55
C ARG A 39 1.73 1.72 3.05
N ALA A 40 1.81 2.50 4.13
CA ALA A 40 0.64 3.17 4.66
C ALA A 40 0.05 4.14 3.63
N LYS A 41 0.91 4.88 2.96
CA LYS A 41 0.45 5.81 1.93
C LYS A 41 -0.16 5.07 0.74
N ILE A 42 0.45 3.97 0.35
CA ILE A 42 -0.07 3.15 -0.74
C ILE A 42 -1.47 2.65 -0.40
N ALA A 43 -1.63 2.13 0.81
CA ALA A 43 -2.91 1.59 1.26
C ALA A 43 -3.97 2.68 1.29
N TYR A 44 -3.64 3.82 1.85
CA TYR A 44 -4.57 4.92 1.96
C TYR A 44 -5.01 5.42 0.58
N ARG A 45 -4.04 5.65 -0.30
CA ARG A 45 -4.34 6.11 -1.65
C ARG A 45 -5.18 5.11 -2.43
N SER A 46 -4.84 3.84 -2.29
CA SER A 46 -5.58 2.79 -2.99
C SER A 46 -7.05 2.79 -2.59
N ARG A 47 -7.29 2.98 -1.30
CA ARG A 47 -8.65 3.00 -0.81
C ARG A 47 -9.39 4.27 -1.22
N GLU A 48 -8.73 5.42 -1.06
CA GLU A 48 -9.39 6.69 -1.31
C GLU A 48 -9.56 6.99 -2.79
N GLU A 49 -8.56 6.66 -3.59
CA GLU A 49 -8.61 7.02 -5.01
C GLU A 49 -9.34 5.98 -5.85
N PHE A 50 -9.26 4.71 -5.47
CA PHE A 50 -9.81 3.65 -6.30
C PHE A 50 -10.82 2.77 -5.58
N GLY A 51 -11.05 3.01 -4.30
CA GLY A 51 -12.04 2.25 -3.56
C GLY A 51 -11.68 0.79 -3.37
N LEU A 52 -10.41 0.46 -3.35
CA LEU A 52 -9.99 -0.93 -3.17
C LEU A 52 -10.22 -1.38 -1.74
N SER A 53 -10.56 -2.65 -1.58
CA SER A 53 -10.78 -3.21 -0.26
C SER A 53 -9.44 -3.50 0.41
N ALA A 54 -9.46 -3.61 1.74
CA ALA A 54 -8.25 -3.93 2.48
C ALA A 54 -7.68 -5.28 2.04
N ALA A 55 -8.55 -6.24 1.72
CA ALA A 55 -8.11 -7.55 1.28
C ALA A 55 -7.34 -7.44 -0.03
N GLU A 56 -7.82 -6.63 -0.95
CA GLU A 56 -7.16 -6.45 -2.22
C GLU A 56 -5.80 -5.77 -2.06
N ILE A 57 -5.76 -4.72 -1.24
CA ILE A 57 -4.51 -4.02 -0.96
C ILE A 57 -3.51 -4.95 -0.31
N ALA A 58 -3.97 -5.76 0.65
CA ALA A 58 -3.10 -6.71 1.34
C ALA A 58 -2.46 -7.68 0.36
N ARG A 59 -3.24 -8.13 -0.61
CA ARG A 59 -2.76 -9.08 -1.60
C ARG A 59 -1.58 -8.53 -2.38
N HIS A 60 -1.58 -7.24 -2.64
CA HIS A 60 -0.55 -6.61 -3.45
C HIS A 60 0.63 -6.08 -2.65
N THR A 61 0.48 -5.96 -1.34
CA THR A 61 1.53 -5.36 -0.50
C THR A 61 2.22 -6.36 0.43
N GLY A 62 1.80 -7.62 0.38
CA GLY A 62 2.48 -8.66 1.13
C GLY A 62 2.21 -8.65 2.63
N VAL A 63 1.13 -8.02 3.06
CA VAL A 63 0.75 -8.03 4.47
C VAL A 63 -0.68 -8.54 4.59
N SER A 64 -1.11 -8.80 5.82
CA SER A 64 -2.45 -9.32 6.06
C SER A 64 -3.49 -8.22 5.95
N THR A 65 -4.74 -8.64 5.76
CA THR A 65 -5.85 -7.69 5.71
C THR A 65 -5.93 -6.88 6.99
N SER A 66 -5.73 -7.54 8.13
CA SER A 66 -5.73 -6.84 9.42
C SER A 66 -4.63 -5.79 9.46
N GLY A 67 -3.46 -6.12 8.93
CA GLY A 67 -2.35 -5.19 8.89
C GLY A 67 -2.67 -3.97 8.05
N ILE A 68 -3.33 -4.17 6.92
CA ILE A 68 -3.72 -3.06 6.06
C ILE A 68 -4.76 -2.17 6.77
N THR A 69 -5.73 -2.77 7.43
CA THR A 69 -6.75 -2.01 8.13
C THR A 69 -6.13 -1.13 9.20
N ARG A 70 -5.21 -1.69 10.00
CA ARG A 70 -4.50 -0.92 11.00
C ARG A 70 -3.70 0.20 10.40
N THR A 71 -3.04 -0.09 9.29
CA THR A 71 -2.21 0.89 8.61
C THR A 71 -3.04 2.08 8.15
N ILE A 72 -4.20 1.81 7.57
CA ILE A 72 -5.08 2.87 7.08
C ILE A 72 -5.60 3.70 8.26
N GLU A 73 -5.99 3.03 9.33
CA GLU A 73 -6.50 3.73 10.50
C GLU A 73 -5.45 4.66 11.09
N LYS A 74 -4.20 4.21 11.10
CA LYS A 74 -3.11 5.02 11.62
C LYS A 74 -2.91 6.28 10.80
N VAL A 75 -3.00 6.17 9.49
CA VAL A 75 -2.86 7.32 8.61
C VAL A 75 -4.00 8.31 8.80
N VAL A 76 -5.22 7.78 8.89
CA VAL A 76 -6.40 8.62 9.01
C VAL A 76 -6.42 9.38 10.32
N LYS A 77 -5.91 8.78 11.38
CA LYS A 77 -5.92 9.43 12.68
C LYS A 77 -4.96 10.61 12.75
N GLU A 78 -4.00 10.65 11.88
CA GLU A 78 -3.10 11.78 11.85
C GLU A 78 -3.64 12.90 11.00
#